data_e15dcd7fd5487ce621d03cea4c43cef3
#
_entry.id   e15dcd7fd5487ce621d03cea4c43cef3
#
_cell.length_a   1.000
_cell.length_b   1.000
_cell.length_c   1.000
_cell.angle_alpha   90.00
_cell.angle_beta   90.00
_cell.angle_gamma   90.00
#
_symmetry.space_group_name_H-M   'P 1'
#
loop_
_entity.id
_entity.type
_entity.pdbx_description
1 polymer ?
#
loop_
_entity_poly.entity_id
_entity_poly.type
_entity_poly.pdbx_seq_one_letter_code
_entity_poly.pdbx_strand_id
1 'polypeptide(L)'
;MEKNFINKLKNMPVAIVPTMVGAATLSNVYQGLGFTWIKHVTMWSAILILLSYLGKIVFHFDTVKSEYRNTVPASLYAGLTMITMIIGSYIFTYNQSIGKGLWLLGLILHAIHICIFTFMNVFKGINRDTFIPSWFVTYNGIMVATVVGGVMNEPAIGKVIVYYGIIILCIIMPFMVYRLAKHSIKDAMYHTQAILLAPSSLCLVSYLNFIEKPNKIVVYALYALVFCSFLFILYKMPKFFGFTFNPGFAGLTFPMAIGIVASTKMSAFLIAQGNESFGSIVKEISGIQIYITTAIIGFVLYNFARMLVRSYKNNG
;
A
#
# COMPACT_ATOMS: atom_id res chain seq x y z
N MET A 1 33.85 -1.75 9.27
CA MET A 1 32.76 -1.19 8.46
C MET A 1 31.51 -2.07 8.49
N GLU A 2 31.58 -3.38 8.28
CA GLU A 2 30.41 -4.29 8.26
C GLU A 2 29.63 -4.34 9.57
N LYS A 3 30.27 -4.49 10.73
CA LYS A 3 29.57 -4.51 12.01
C LYS A 3 28.78 -3.22 12.28
N ASN A 4 29.25 -2.09 11.77
CA ASN A 4 28.59 -0.80 11.95
C ASN A 4 27.33 -0.69 11.05
N PHE A 5 27.36 -1.25 9.83
CA PHE A 5 26.20 -1.29 8.93
C PHE A 5 25.09 -2.20 9.47
N ILE A 6 25.43 -3.41 9.90
CA ILE A 6 24.46 -4.39 10.46
C ILE A 6 23.77 -3.78 11.68
N ASN A 7 24.52 -3.16 12.60
CA ASN A 7 23.93 -2.53 13.79
C ASN A 7 22.94 -1.40 13.46
N LYS A 8 23.14 -0.70 12.34
CA LYS A 8 22.27 0.39 11.90
C LYS A 8 20.93 -0.09 11.33
N LEU A 9 20.86 -1.34 10.80
CA LEU A 9 19.61 -1.94 10.33
C LEU A 9 18.56 -2.04 11.45
N LYS A 10 18.99 -2.18 12.71
CA LYS A 10 18.10 -2.21 13.87
C LYS A 10 17.17 -0.99 13.93
N ASN A 11 17.66 0.18 13.60
CA ASN A 11 16.94 1.46 13.72
C ASN A 11 16.10 1.81 12.49
N MET A 12 16.06 0.95 11.47
CA MET A 12 15.30 1.18 10.26
C MET A 12 13.79 1.07 10.54
N PRO A 13 13.00 2.16 10.37
CA PRO A 13 11.57 2.14 10.69
C PRO A 13 10.80 1.30 9.68
N VAL A 14 9.85 0.48 10.18
CA VAL A 14 9.03 -0.40 9.33
C VAL A 14 8.24 0.40 8.28
N ALA A 15 7.89 1.63 8.56
CA ALA A 15 7.12 2.51 7.68
C ALA A 15 7.81 2.83 6.33
N ILE A 16 9.13 2.64 6.21
CA ILE A 16 9.84 2.77 4.93
C ILE A 16 9.32 1.75 3.91
N VAL A 17 8.97 0.54 4.34
CA VAL A 17 8.55 -0.52 3.43
C VAL A 17 7.22 -0.19 2.72
N PRO A 18 6.12 0.13 3.41
CA PRO A 18 4.89 0.57 2.73
C PRO A 18 5.08 1.88 1.95
N THR A 19 6.04 2.75 2.33
CA THR A 19 6.42 3.91 1.50
C THR A 19 6.97 3.45 0.15
N MET A 20 7.84 2.44 0.14
CA MET A 20 8.36 1.88 -1.12
C MET A 20 7.29 1.17 -1.94
N VAL A 21 6.28 0.55 -1.31
CA VAL A 21 5.10 0.03 -2.03
C VAL A 21 4.37 1.18 -2.75
N GLY A 22 4.20 2.32 -2.09
CA GLY A 22 3.62 3.53 -2.69
C GLY A 22 4.44 4.07 -3.85
N ALA A 23 5.75 4.21 -3.66
CA ALA A 23 6.67 4.68 -4.70
C ALA A 23 6.69 3.73 -5.92
N ALA A 24 6.72 2.42 -5.69
CA ALA A 24 6.70 1.41 -6.74
C ALA A 24 5.37 1.41 -7.51
N THR A 25 4.24 1.62 -6.82
CA THR A 25 2.94 1.77 -7.47
C THR A 25 2.87 3.03 -8.33
N LEU A 26 3.36 4.17 -7.81
CA LEU A 26 3.44 5.42 -8.58
C LEU A 26 4.39 5.29 -9.78
N SER A 27 5.51 4.57 -9.64
CA SER A 27 6.45 4.35 -10.75
C SER A 27 5.84 3.56 -11.91
N ASN A 28 4.89 2.65 -11.63
CA ASN A 28 4.12 1.96 -12.67
C ASN A 28 3.16 2.94 -13.39
N VAL A 29 2.60 3.92 -12.69
CA VAL A 29 1.80 4.99 -13.32
C VAL A 29 2.69 5.80 -14.27
N TYR A 30 3.88 6.21 -13.83
CA TYR A 30 4.84 6.93 -14.68
C TYR A 30 5.32 6.11 -15.88
N GLN A 31 5.48 4.80 -15.74
CA GLN A 31 5.76 3.92 -16.88
C GLN A 31 4.65 4.01 -17.93
N GLY A 32 3.37 4.02 -17.51
CA GLY A 32 2.23 4.20 -18.41
C GLY A 32 2.19 5.56 -19.11
N LEU A 33 2.90 6.57 -18.55
CA LEU A 33 3.09 7.90 -19.15
C LEU A 33 4.36 8.00 -20.02
N GLY A 34 5.11 6.91 -20.21
CA GLY A 34 6.34 6.87 -21.00
C GLY A 34 7.64 7.07 -20.22
N PHE A 35 7.59 7.36 -18.91
CA PHE A 35 8.78 7.57 -18.07
C PHE A 35 9.29 6.24 -17.46
N THR A 36 9.73 5.31 -18.30
CA THR A 36 10.15 3.95 -17.90
C THR A 36 11.33 3.92 -16.93
N TRP A 37 12.26 4.86 -17.06
CA TRP A 37 13.44 4.96 -16.20
C TRP A 37 13.08 5.12 -14.72
N ILE A 38 12.00 5.85 -14.40
CA ILE A 38 11.51 6.04 -13.02
C ILE A 38 11.19 4.69 -12.40
N LYS A 39 10.54 3.79 -13.17
CA LYS A 39 10.24 2.44 -12.69
C LYS A 39 11.51 1.66 -12.36
N HIS A 40 12.51 1.69 -13.23
CA HIS A 40 13.75 0.95 -12.98
C HIS A 40 14.45 1.44 -11.71
N VAL A 41 14.65 2.76 -11.58
CA VAL A 41 15.28 3.37 -10.38
C VAL A 41 14.50 3.00 -9.11
N THR A 42 13.16 3.09 -9.15
CA THR A 42 12.32 2.79 -8.00
C THR A 42 12.35 1.31 -7.64
N MET A 43 12.32 0.39 -8.62
CA MET A 43 12.36 -1.05 -8.36
C MET A 43 13.70 -1.49 -7.76
N TRP A 44 14.82 -0.97 -8.24
CA TRP A 44 16.13 -1.23 -7.64
C TRP A 44 16.21 -0.70 -6.20
N SER A 45 15.68 0.50 -5.95
CA SER A 45 15.58 1.05 -4.60
C SER A 45 14.72 0.16 -3.69
N ALA A 46 13.59 -0.34 -4.21
CA ALA A 46 12.70 -1.25 -3.49
C ALA A 46 13.39 -2.58 -3.15
N ILE A 47 14.18 -3.14 -4.08
CA ILE A 47 14.97 -4.36 -3.83
C ILE A 47 15.99 -4.10 -2.71
N LEU A 48 16.72 -2.99 -2.74
CA LEU A 48 17.69 -2.65 -1.70
C LEU A 48 17.02 -2.50 -0.33
N ILE A 49 15.87 -1.84 -0.26
CA ILE A 49 15.10 -1.70 0.98
C ILE A 49 14.59 -3.06 1.47
N LEU A 50 14.08 -3.92 0.59
CA LEU A 50 13.65 -5.27 0.95
C LEU A 50 14.81 -6.09 1.52
N LEU A 51 15.96 -6.09 0.84
CA LEU A 51 17.18 -6.80 1.32
C LEU A 51 17.66 -6.27 2.66
N SER A 52 17.63 -4.94 2.87
CA SER A 52 17.96 -4.32 4.16
C SER A 52 17.03 -4.78 5.27
N TYR A 53 15.72 -4.90 4.97
CA TYR A 53 14.75 -5.40 5.93
C TYR A 53 14.89 -6.89 6.22
N LEU A 54 15.21 -7.71 5.21
CA LEU A 54 15.56 -9.12 5.42
C LEU A 54 16.80 -9.23 6.31
N GLY A 55 17.81 -8.40 6.09
CA GLY A 55 18.96 -8.27 6.99
C GLY A 55 18.54 -7.90 8.42
N LYS A 56 17.64 -6.92 8.61
CA LYS A 56 17.10 -6.58 9.94
C LYS A 56 16.42 -7.79 10.59
N ILE A 57 15.63 -8.57 9.84
CA ILE A 57 14.96 -9.77 10.37
C ILE A 57 15.99 -10.81 10.82
N VAL A 58 17.05 -11.05 10.04
CA VAL A 58 18.06 -12.06 10.34
C VAL A 58 18.95 -11.64 11.53
N PHE A 59 19.47 -10.41 11.52
CA PHE A 59 20.45 -9.97 12.49
C PHE A 59 19.86 -9.31 13.75
N HIS A 60 18.59 -8.86 13.70
CA HIS A 60 17.91 -8.14 14.79
C HIS A 60 16.51 -8.69 15.05
N PHE A 61 16.38 -10.02 15.06
CA PHE A 61 15.08 -10.70 15.20
C PHE A 61 14.31 -10.27 16.46
N ASP A 62 15.00 -10.05 17.58
CA ASP A 62 14.35 -9.60 18.83
C ASP A 62 13.68 -8.23 18.67
N THR A 63 14.32 -7.32 17.92
CA THR A 63 13.74 -6.01 17.61
C THR A 63 12.49 -6.17 16.74
N VAL A 64 12.57 -6.98 15.68
CA VAL A 64 11.44 -7.29 14.80
C VAL A 64 10.30 -7.92 15.58
N LYS A 65 10.59 -8.89 16.44
CA LYS A 65 9.62 -9.54 17.32
C LYS A 65 8.94 -8.55 18.27
N SER A 66 9.69 -7.62 18.84
CA SER A 66 9.17 -6.55 19.70
C SER A 66 8.26 -5.60 18.93
N GLU A 67 8.67 -5.16 17.73
CA GLU A 67 7.86 -4.33 16.84
C GLU A 67 6.56 -5.06 16.44
N TYR A 68 6.64 -6.31 16.06
CA TYR A 68 5.51 -7.13 15.60
C TYR A 68 4.48 -7.44 16.69
N ARG A 69 4.84 -7.32 17.96
CA ARG A 69 3.89 -7.42 19.10
C ARG A 69 2.96 -6.23 19.20
N ASN A 70 3.31 -5.12 18.58
CA ASN A 70 2.49 -3.90 18.55
C ASN A 70 1.66 -3.88 17.27
N THR A 71 0.34 -3.73 17.41
CA THR A 71 -0.65 -3.85 16.31
C THR A 71 -0.31 -2.97 15.10
N VAL A 72 0.06 -1.70 15.32
CA VAL A 72 0.32 -0.77 14.20
C VAL A 72 1.59 -1.12 13.44
N PRO A 73 2.77 -1.29 14.06
CA PRO A 73 3.94 -1.81 13.36
C PRO A 73 3.69 -3.17 12.73
N ALA A 74 3.00 -4.10 13.42
CA ALA A 74 2.65 -5.41 12.86
C ALA A 74 1.91 -5.27 11.53
N SER A 75 0.89 -4.40 11.47
CA SER A 75 0.13 -4.18 10.23
C SER A 75 1.01 -3.64 9.08
N LEU A 76 2.05 -2.85 9.38
CA LEU A 76 2.96 -2.30 8.38
C LEU A 76 3.96 -3.33 7.84
N TYR A 77 4.24 -4.42 8.60
CA TYR A 77 5.05 -5.54 8.11
C TYR A 77 4.44 -6.24 6.88
N ALA A 78 3.13 -6.14 6.66
CA ALA A 78 2.48 -6.55 5.42
C ALA A 78 3.10 -5.89 4.18
N GLY A 79 3.69 -4.71 4.32
CA GLY A 79 4.42 -4.03 3.25
C GLY A 79 5.56 -4.87 2.66
N LEU A 80 6.22 -5.73 3.45
CA LEU A 80 7.29 -6.62 2.95
C LEU A 80 6.77 -7.60 1.91
N THR A 81 5.63 -8.20 2.17
CA THR A 81 5.00 -9.15 1.25
C THR A 81 4.42 -8.43 0.03
N MET A 82 3.84 -7.24 0.22
CA MET A 82 3.35 -6.39 -0.87
C MET A 82 4.48 -5.99 -1.83
N ILE A 83 5.62 -5.51 -1.30
CA ILE A 83 6.75 -5.11 -2.15
C ILE A 83 7.37 -6.33 -2.84
N THR A 84 7.39 -7.51 -2.20
CA THR A 84 7.86 -8.75 -2.81
C THR A 84 6.99 -9.13 -4.02
N MET A 85 5.66 -9.01 -3.93
CA MET A 85 4.75 -9.24 -5.06
C MET A 85 5.00 -8.25 -6.22
N ILE A 86 5.24 -6.98 -5.91
CA ILE A 86 5.54 -5.95 -6.94
C ILE A 86 6.89 -6.22 -7.60
N ILE A 87 7.93 -6.54 -6.83
CA ILE A 87 9.24 -6.92 -7.35
C ILE A 87 9.12 -8.20 -8.19
N GLY A 88 8.32 -9.18 -7.75
CA GLY A 88 8.01 -10.37 -8.54
C GLY A 88 7.45 -10.03 -9.91
N SER A 89 6.48 -9.11 -9.99
CA SER A 89 5.94 -8.64 -11.27
C SER A 89 6.97 -7.90 -12.14
N TYR A 90 7.86 -7.15 -11.53
CA TYR A 90 8.95 -6.49 -12.24
C TYR A 90 9.96 -7.49 -12.81
N ILE A 91 10.39 -8.48 -12.01
CA ILE A 91 11.34 -9.52 -12.42
C ILE A 91 10.72 -10.44 -13.48
N PHE A 92 9.40 -10.65 -13.45
CA PHE A 92 8.67 -11.46 -14.43
C PHE A 92 8.92 -11.00 -15.87
N THR A 93 9.16 -9.72 -16.10
CA THR A 93 9.49 -9.18 -17.44
C THR A 93 10.86 -9.64 -17.97
N TYR A 94 11.75 -10.10 -17.08
CA TYR A 94 13.09 -10.59 -17.43
C TYR A 94 13.20 -12.11 -17.30
N ASN A 95 12.58 -12.67 -16.25
CA ASN A 95 12.55 -14.11 -16.01
C ASN A 95 11.19 -14.49 -15.40
N GLN A 96 10.36 -15.15 -16.21
CA GLN A 96 8.99 -15.49 -15.84
C GLN A 96 8.92 -16.42 -14.63
N SER A 97 9.79 -17.44 -14.57
CA SER A 97 9.78 -18.42 -13.46
C SER A 97 10.15 -17.78 -12.14
N ILE A 98 11.22 -16.99 -12.11
CA ILE A 98 11.67 -16.29 -10.89
C ILE A 98 10.63 -15.25 -10.47
N GLY A 99 10.13 -14.46 -11.43
CA GLY A 99 9.12 -13.43 -11.15
C GLY A 99 7.84 -14.00 -10.59
N LYS A 100 7.32 -15.09 -11.19
CA LYS A 100 6.12 -15.78 -10.69
C LYS A 100 6.37 -16.42 -9.32
N GLY A 101 7.54 -17.02 -9.12
CA GLY A 101 7.94 -17.58 -7.82
C GLY A 101 7.94 -16.53 -6.70
N LEU A 102 8.53 -15.36 -6.94
CA LEU A 102 8.53 -14.25 -5.98
C LEU A 102 7.12 -13.70 -5.71
N TRP A 103 6.29 -13.57 -6.75
CA TRP A 103 4.91 -13.14 -6.61
C TRP A 103 4.11 -14.11 -5.74
N LEU A 104 4.21 -15.43 -6.00
CA LEU A 104 3.57 -16.48 -5.20
C LEU A 104 4.10 -16.49 -3.76
N LEU A 105 5.41 -16.36 -3.57
CA LEU A 105 6.02 -16.29 -2.24
C LEU A 105 5.45 -15.10 -1.45
N GLY A 106 5.40 -13.91 -2.07
CA GLY A 106 4.81 -12.73 -1.44
C GLY A 106 3.35 -12.94 -1.07
N LEU A 107 2.56 -13.57 -1.94
CA LEU A 107 1.15 -13.89 -1.71
C LEU A 107 0.96 -14.86 -0.53
N ILE A 108 1.71 -15.97 -0.51
CA ILE A 108 1.64 -16.97 0.57
C ILE A 108 2.05 -16.37 1.90
N LEU A 109 3.16 -15.63 1.94
CA LEU A 109 3.63 -14.97 3.16
C LEU A 109 2.62 -13.92 3.65
N HIS A 110 1.93 -13.22 2.73
CA HIS A 110 0.87 -12.28 3.11
C HIS A 110 -0.33 -13.00 3.73
N ALA A 111 -0.76 -14.12 3.16
CA ALA A 111 -1.83 -14.93 3.73
C ALA A 111 -1.48 -15.44 5.14
N ILE A 112 -0.25 -15.92 5.34
CA ILE A 112 0.26 -16.31 6.67
C ILE A 112 0.25 -15.11 7.63
N HIS A 113 0.70 -13.94 7.15
CA HIS A 113 0.67 -12.71 7.94
C HIS A 113 -0.76 -12.35 8.39
N ILE A 114 -1.75 -12.45 7.51
CA ILE A 114 -3.17 -12.23 7.85
C ILE A 114 -3.59 -13.18 8.98
N CYS A 115 -3.28 -14.48 8.88
CA CYS A 115 -3.63 -15.46 9.91
C CYS A 115 -2.99 -15.11 11.27
N ILE A 116 -1.70 -14.78 11.29
CA ILE A 116 -0.99 -14.41 12.51
C ILE A 116 -1.55 -13.12 13.10
N PHE A 117 -1.75 -12.10 12.27
CA PHE A 117 -2.29 -10.81 12.72
C PHE A 117 -3.70 -10.96 13.29
N THR A 118 -4.57 -11.74 12.63
CA THR A 118 -5.92 -12.05 13.09
C THR A 118 -5.89 -12.75 14.44
N PHE A 119 -5.04 -13.77 14.59
CA PHE A 119 -4.89 -14.47 15.87
C PHE A 119 -4.47 -13.52 17.00
N MET A 120 -3.50 -12.63 16.73
CA MET A 120 -2.95 -11.74 17.75
C MET A 120 -3.86 -10.56 18.10
N ASN A 121 -4.65 -10.05 17.15
CA ASN A 121 -5.35 -8.78 17.30
C ASN A 121 -6.89 -8.90 17.26
N VAL A 122 -7.43 -10.05 16.81
CA VAL A 122 -8.87 -10.30 16.82
C VAL A 122 -9.22 -11.34 17.89
N PHE A 123 -8.64 -12.55 17.82
CA PHE A 123 -8.98 -13.62 18.77
C PHE A 123 -8.50 -13.36 20.21
N LYS A 124 -7.42 -12.61 20.39
CA LYS A 124 -6.96 -12.18 21.73
C LYS A 124 -7.68 -10.92 22.24
N GLY A 125 -8.64 -10.43 21.49
CA GLY A 125 -9.42 -9.23 21.82
C GLY A 125 -8.99 -8.00 21.02
N ILE A 126 -9.98 -7.33 20.44
CA ILE A 126 -9.77 -6.12 19.63
C ILE A 126 -9.52 -4.93 20.58
N ASN A 127 -8.34 -4.33 20.46
CA ASN A 127 -8.01 -3.09 21.14
C ASN A 127 -8.50 -1.90 20.31
N ARG A 128 -9.45 -1.15 20.84
CA ARG A 128 -10.07 0.02 20.17
C ARG A 128 -9.05 1.10 19.78
N ASP A 129 -8.02 1.32 20.59
CA ASP A 129 -7.00 2.34 20.31
C ASP A 129 -6.13 2.01 19.12
N THR A 130 -5.93 0.73 18.84
CA THR A 130 -5.12 0.22 17.73
C THR A 130 -5.96 -0.31 16.56
N PHE A 131 -7.31 -0.35 16.70
CA PHE A 131 -8.22 -0.58 15.60
C PHE A 131 -8.35 0.70 14.77
N ILE A 132 -7.38 0.92 13.89
CA ILE A 132 -7.22 2.12 13.05
C ILE A 132 -6.98 1.71 11.58
N PRO A 133 -7.06 2.63 10.62
CA PRO A 133 -6.98 2.28 9.19
C PRO A 133 -5.76 1.46 8.75
N SER A 134 -4.68 1.41 9.53
CA SER A 134 -3.53 0.54 9.24
C SER A 134 -3.89 -0.95 9.16
N TRP A 135 -5.01 -1.40 9.76
CA TRP A 135 -5.51 -2.76 9.62
C TRP A 135 -5.77 -3.16 8.17
N PHE A 136 -6.19 -2.22 7.33
CA PHE A 136 -6.37 -2.47 5.91
C PHE A 136 -5.07 -2.82 5.17
N VAL A 137 -3.91 -2.42 5.69
CA VAL A 137 -2.61 -2.81 5.10
C VAL A 137 -2.42 -4.32 5.22
N THR A 138 -2.82 -4.91 6.34
CA THR A 138 -2.82 -6.37 6.54
C THR A 138 -3.90 -7.04 5.70
N TYR A 139 -5.16 -6.63 5.85
CA TYR A 139 -6.27 -7.42 5.30
C TYR A 139 -6.46 -7.23 3.80
N ASN A 140 -6.43 -5.99 3.30
CA ASN A 140 -6.58 -5.71 1.87
C ASN A 140 -5.25 -5.63 1.12
N GLY A 141 -4.10 -5.58 1.82
CA GLY A 141 -2.78 -5.53 1.19
C GLY A 141 -2.48 -6.75 0.30
N ILE A 142 -3.06 -7.92 0.60
CA ILE A 142 -2.95 -9.12 -0.26
C ILE A 142 -3.43 -8.86 -1.70
N MET A 143 -4.35 -7.91 -1.90
CA MET A 143 -4.87 -7.55 -3.21
C MET A 143 -3.82 -6.87 -4.12
N VAL A 144 -2.66 -6.47 -3.60
CA VAL A 144 -1.52 -6.06 -4.44
C VAL A 144 -1.16 -7.18 -5.42
N ALA A 145 -1.33 -8.45 -5.03
CA ALA A 145 -1.16 -9.57 -5.94
C ALA A 145 -2.02 -9.44 -7.21
N THR A 146 -3.26 -8.96 -7.10
CA THR A 146 -4.17 -8.78 -8.24
C THR A 146 -3.94 -7.48 -8.99
N VAL A 147 -3.38 -6.45 -8.33
CA VAL A 147 -3.01 -5.19 -9.00
C VAL A 147 -1.89 -5.44 -10.02
N VAL A 148 -0.87 -6.22 -9.64
CA VAL A 148 0.31 -6.48 -10.48
C VAL A 148 0.29 -7.86 -11.14
N GLY A 149 -0.65 -8.72 -10.78
CA GLY A 149 -0.67 -10.15 -11.15
C GLY A 149 -1.31 -10.47 -12.50
N GLY A 150 -1.80 -9.48 -13.23
CA GLY A 150 -2.41 -9.74 -14.54
C GLY A 150 -1.49 -10.50 -15.52
N VAL A 151 -0.18 -10.24 -15.45
CA VAL A 151 0.84 -10.92 -16.27
C VAL A 151 1.13 -12.35 -15.80
N MET A 152 0.75 -12.74 -14.59
CA MET A 152 1.05 -14.07 -14.02
C MET A 152 0.16 -15.18 -14.59
N ASN A 153 -0.94 -14.81 -15.26
CA ASN A 153 -1.91 -15.72 -15.83
C ASN A 153 -2.50 -16.74 -14.81
N GLU A 154 -2.93 -16.20 -13.65
CA GLU A 154 -3.54 -16.99 -12.56
C GLU A 154 -4.97 -16.46 -12.23
N PRO A 155 -5.95 -16.62 -13.16
CA PRO A 155 -7.27 -16.03 -12.97
C PRO A 155 -8.04 -16.60 -11.78
N ALA A 156 -7.84 -17.88 -11.44
CA ALA A 156 -8.49 -18.50 -10.29
C ALA A 156 -8.02 -17.86 -8.96
N ILE A 157 -6.71 -17.68 -8.78
CA ILE A 157 -6.13 -17.02 -7.63
C ILE A 157 -6.64 -15.56 -7.56
N GLY A 158 -6.62 -14.87 -8.70
CA GLY A 158 -7.10 -13.50 -8.79
C GLY A 158 -8.56 -13.34 -8.36
N LYS A 159 -9.47 -14.21 -8.85
CA LYS A 159 -10.89 -14.19 -8.47
C LYS A 159 -11.10 -14.44 -6.98
N VAL A 160 -10.39 -15.38 -6.38
CA VAL A 160 -10.46 -15.65 -4.93
C VAL A 160 -10.06 -14.40 -4.13
N ILE A 161 -8.94 -13.77 -4.49
CA ILE A 161 -8.44 -12.56 -3.80
C ILE A 161 -9.42 -11.39 -3.96
N VAL A 162 -10.03 -11.22 -5.14
CA VAL A 162 -11.03 -10.17 -5.39
C VAL A 162 -12.22 -10.32 -4.44
N TYR A 163 -12.83 -11.50 -4.38
CA TYR A 163 -13.98 -11.73 -3.49
C TYR A 163 -13.61 -11.60 -2.02
N TYR A 164 -12.47 -12.16 -1.60
CA TYR A 164 -11.94 -11.97 -0.27
C TYR A 164 -11.83 -10.48 0.08
N GLY A 165 -11.18 -9.69 -0.77
CA GLY A 165 -10.95 -8.27 -0.51
C GLY A 165 -12.23 -7.46 -0.40
N ILE A 166 -13.24 -7.74 -1.25
CA ILE A 166 -14.55 -7.07 -1.19
C ILE A 166 -15.29 -7.46 0.11
N ILE A 167 -15.29 -8.74 0.48
CA ILE A 167 -15.91 -9.21 1.73
C ILE A 167 -15.27 -8.51 2.94
N ILE A 168 -13.95 -8.48 3.00
CA ILE A 168 -13.21 -7.83 4.08
C ILE A 168 -13.48 -6.31 4.11
N LEU A 169 -13.53 -5.66 2.94
CA LEU A 169 -13.90 -4.25 2.85
C LEU A 169 -15.28 -4.00 3.46
N CYS A 170 -16.28 -4.81 3.07
CA CYS A 170 -17.65 -4.69 3.57
C CYS A 170 -17.76 -4.93 5.09
N ILE A 171 -16.91 -5.81 5.65
CA ILE A 171 -16.89 -6.08 7.09
C ILE A 171 -16.17 -4.95 7.84
N ILE A 172 -14.94 -4.61 7.46
CA ILE A 172 -14.09 -3.72 8.27
C ILE A 172 -14.47 -2.26 8.08
N MET A 173 -14.84 -1.82 6.87
CA MET A 173 -15.05 -0.40 6.56
C MET A 173 -16.14 0.27 7.43
N PRO A 174 -17.32 -0.31 7.63
CA PRO A 174 -18.35 0.31 8.48
C PRO A 174 -17.88 0.51 9.93
N PHE A 175 -17.22 -0.50 10.52
CA PHE A 175 -16.67 -0.41 11.87
C PHE A 175 -15.54 0.62 11.96
N MET A 176 -14.71 0.70 10.93
CA MET A 176 -13.62 1.67 10.88
C MET A 176 -14.15 3.10 10.78
N VAL A 177 -15.13 3.36 9.92
CA VAL A 177 -15.77 4.68 9.79
C VAL A 177 -16.44 5.06 11.11
N TYR A 178 -17.20 4.15 11.74
CA TYR A 178 -17.80 4.38 13.05
C TYR A 178 -16.74 4.71 14.12
N ARG A 179 -15.63 3.94 14.14
CA ARG A 179 -14.53 4.18 15.09
C ARG A 179 -13.91 5.57 14.88
N LEU A 180 -13.69 6.00 13.64
CA LEU A 180 -13.12 7.31 13.32
C LEU A 180 -14.08 8.48 13.63
N ALA A 181 -15.37 8.26 13.48
CA ALA A 181 -16.38 9.27 13.79
C ALA A 181 -16.54 9.48 15.31
N LYS A 182 -16.35 8.43 16.12
CA LYS A 182 -16.60 8.48 17.57
C LYS A 182 -15.35 8.70 18.41
N HIS A 183 -14.16 8.39 17.91
CA HIS A 183 -12.93 8.44 18.69
C HIS A 183 -11.77 9.03 17.87
N SER A 184 -11.04 9.96 18.46
CA SER A 184 -9.84 10.54 17.87
C SER A 184 -8.72 9.52 17.70
N ILE A 185 -7.87 9.74 16.72
CA ILE A 185 -6.60 9.01 16.57
C ILE A 185 -5.48 9.84 17.20
N LYS A 186 -4.57 9.18 17.92
CA LYS A 186 -3.37 9.80 18.50
C LYS A 186 -2.53 10.45 17.40
N ASP A 187 -1.92 11.59 17.69
CA ASP A 187 -1.17 12.39 16.70
C ASP A 187 -0.09 11.59 15.96
N ALA A 188 0.66 10.73 16.65
CA ALA A 188 1.68 9.88 16.04
C ALA A 188 1.13 8.91 14.95
N MET A 189 -0.16 8.61 14.98
CA MET A 189 -0.84 7.70 14.06
C MET A 189 -1.86 8.42 13.17
N TYR A 190 -1.92 9.76 13.24
CA TYR A 190 -2.98 10.55 12.60
C TYR A 190 -3.05 10.35 11.08
N HIS A 191 -1.89 10.20 10.43
CA HIS A 191 -1.75 10.00 8.99
C HIS A 191 -2.31 8.65 8.49
N THR A 192 -2.54 7.68 9.40
CA THR A 192 -3.15 6.39 9.02
C THR A 192 -4.56 6.56 8.47
N GLN A 193 -5.24 7.69 8.74
CA GLN A 193 -6.56 7.98 8.18
C GLN A 193 -6.56 7.99 6.64
N ALA A 194 -5.45 8.36 6.01
CA ALA A 194 -5.32 8.33 4.57
C ALA A 194 -5.39 6.92 3.97
N ILE A 195 -5.12 5.88 4.79
CA ILE A 195 -5.19 4.48 4.35
C ILE A 195 -6.62 4.07 3.96
N LEU A 196 -7.66 4.80 4.37
CA LEU A 196 -9.05 4.52 3.95
C LEU A 196 -9.25 4.51 2.43
N LEU A 197 -8.41 5.22 1.67
CA LEU A 197 -8.46 5.22 0.21
C LEU A 197 -7.99 3.89 -0.38
N ALA A 198 -7.07 3.18 0.28
CA ALA A 198 -6.44 1.99 -0.28
C ALA A 198 -7.40 0.81 -0.48
N PRO A 199 -8.20 0.37 0.51
CA PRO A 199 -9.00 -0.85 0.37
C PRO A 199 -10.05 -0.76 -0.74
N SER A 200 -10.76 0.34 -0.88
CA SER A 200 -11.74 0.56 -1.96
C SER A 200 -11.04 0.64 -3.33
N SER A 201 -9.89 1.32 -3.41
CA SER A 201 -9.08 1.40 -4.63
C SER A 201 -8.56 0.02 -5.06
N LEU A 202 -8.04 -0.76 -4.12
CA LEU A 202 -7.60 -2.14 -4.37
C LEU A 202 -8.75 -3.02 -4.85
N CYS A 203 -9.90 -2.95 -4.21
CA CYS A 203 -11.08 -3.71 -4.63
C CYS A 203 -11.52 -3.35 -6.04
N LEU A 204 -11.61 -2.05 -6.37
CA LEU A 204 -12.00 -1.60 -7.71
C LEU A 204 -11.03 -2.08 -8.78
N VAL A 205 -9.72 -1.83 -8.57
CA VAL A 205 -8.67 -2.23 -9.53
C VAL A 205 -8.67 -3.73 -9.74
N SER A 206 -8.72 -4.51 -8.66
CA SER A 206 -8.72 -5.96 -8.70
C SER A 206 -9.97 -6.52 -9.37
N TYR A 207 -11.13 -5.94 -9.07
CA TYR A 207 -12.42 -6.34 -9.68
C TYR A 207 -12.41 -6.12 -11.19
N LEU A 208 -11.92 -4.96 -11.65
CA LEU A 208 -11.80 -4.65 -13.08
C LEU A 208 -10.69 -5.44 -13.78
N ASN A 209 -9.68 -5.95 -13.05
CA ASN A 209 -8.62 -6.76 -13.64
C ASN A 209 -9.01 -8.23 -13.82
N PHE A 210 -9.83 -8.82 -12.93
CA PHE A 210 -10.04 -10.27 -12.87
C PHE A 210 -11.48 -10.72 -13.08
N ILE A 211 -12.45 -9.81 -13.10
CA ILE A 211 -13.86 -10.15 -13.39
C ILE A 211 -14.16 -9.74 -14.82
N GLU A 212 -14.35 -10.73 -15.68
CA GLU A 212 -14.57 -10.55 -17.13
C GLU A 212 -15.82 -9.72 -17.47
N LYS A 213 -16.89 -9.92 -16.70
CA LYS A 213 -18.15 -9.17 -16.84
C LYS A 213 -18.47 -8.45 -15.53
N PRO A 214 -17.81 -7.32 -15.25
CA PRO A 214 -17.97 -6.61 -13.98
C PRO A 214 -19.39 -6.04 -13.87
N ASN A 215 -20.03 -6.24 -12.72
CA ASN A 215 -21.32 -5.62 -12.42
C ASN A 215 -21.13 -4.11 -12.23
N LYS A 216 -21.85 -3.33 -13.03
CA LYS A 216 -21.76 -1.86 -13.04
C LYS A 216 -22.06 -1.23 -11.67
N ILE A 217 -23.04 -1.77 -10.94
CA ILE A 217 -23.42 -1.26 -9.61
C ILE A 217 -22.24 -1.42 -8.64
N VAL A 218 -21.57 -2.58 -8.65
CA VAL A 218 -20.40 -2.83 -7.80
C VAL A 218 -19.26 -1.88 -8.16
N VAL A 219 -18.99 -1.69 -9.47
CA VAL A 219 -17.94 -0.77 -9.95
C VAL A 219 -18.22 0.67 -9.48
N TYR A 220 -19.46 1.16 -9.67
CA TYR A 220 -19.83 2.51 -9.24
C TYR A 220 -19.79 2.68 -7.73
N ALA A 221 -20.26 1.70 -6.96
CA ALA A 221 -20.22 1.73 -5.51
C ALA A 221 -18.77 1.77 -4.98
N LEU A 222 -17.89 0.91 -5.54
CA LEU A 222 -16.48 0.92 -5.17
C LEU A 222 -15.80 2.25 -5.53
N TYR A 223 -16.09 2.81 -6.72
CA TYR A 223 -15.51 4.10 -7.10
C TYR A 223 -16.06 5.25 -6.28
N ALA A 224 -17.31 5.23 -5.89
CA ALA A 224 -17.88 6.22 -4.96
C ALA A 224 -17.10 6.23 -3.62
N LEU A 225 -16.78 5.04 -3.08
CA LEU A 225 -15.95 4.92 -1.88
C LEU A 225 -14.53 5.45 -2.11
N VAL A 226 -13.91 5.17 -3.27
CA VAL A 226 -12.61 5.72 -3.67
C VAL A 226 -12.66 7.25 -3.68
N PHE A 227 -13.65 7.81 -4.36
CA PHE A 227 -13.77 9.26 -4.51
C PHE A 227 -14.06 9.97 -3.19
N CYS A 228 -14.97 9.44 -2.38
CA CYS A 228 -15.24 9.96 -1.03
C CYS A 228 -14.00 9.89 -0.13
N SER A 229 -13.24 8.79 -0.18
CA SER A 229 -12.00 8.66 0.60
C SER A 229 -10.92 9.63 0.11
N PHE A 230 -10.83 9.87 -1.19
CA PHE A 230 -9.91 10.85 -1.75
C PHE A 230 -10.25 12.29 -1.30
N LEU A 231 -11.53 12.67 -1.38
CA LEU A 231 -12.00 13.97 -0.87
C LEU A 231 -11.74 14.13 0.64
N PHE A 232 -11.95 13.06 1.41
CA PHE A 232 -11.62 13.05 2.83
C PHE A 232 -10.13 13.31 3.09
N ILE A 233 -9.23 12.70 2.30
CA ILE A 233 -7.79 12.97 2.41
C ILE A 233 -7.47 14.42 2.07
N LEU A 234 -8.04 14.97 1.00
CA LEU A 234 -7.84 16.39 0.62
C LEU A 234 -8.30 17.33 1.74
N TYR A 235 -9.45 17.06 2.34
CA TYR A 235 -9.95 17.82 3.49
C TYR A 235 -8.99 17.77 4.69
N LYS A 236 -8.37 16.60 4.93
CA LYS A 236 -7.41 16.40 6.04
C LYS A 236 -5.99 16.87 5.73
N MET A 237 -5.67 17.17 4.47
CA MET A 237 -4.32 17.50 4.01
C MET A 237 -3.65 18.62 4.83
N PRO A 238 -4.31 19.78 5.10
CA PRO A 238 -3.69 20.84 5.90
C PRO A 238 -3.26 20.35 7.29
N LYS A 239 -4.07 19.48 7.91
CA LYS A 239 -3.74 18.92 9.23
C LYS A 239 -2.62 17.89 9.16
N PHE A 240 -2.58 17.05 8.11
CA PHE A 240 -1.47 16.11 7.92
C PHE A 240 -0.12 16.83 7.83
N PHE A 241 -0.03 17.90 7.06
CA PHE A 241 1.20 18.68 6.90
C PHE A 241 1.44 19.71 8.02
N GLY A 242 0.52 19.85 8.97
CA GLY A 242 0.72 20.60 10.21
C GLY A 242 1.59 19.87 11.24
N PHE A 243 1.80 18.56 11.08
CA PHE A 243 2.68 17.80 11.96
C PHE A 243 4.14 17.86 11.50
N THR A 244 5.07 17.81 12.47
CA THR A 244 6.47 17.49 12.14
C THR A 244 6.56 16.10 11.54
N PHE A 245 7.49 15.92 10.58
CA PHE A 245 7.65 14.63 9.91
C PHE A 245 7.92 13.50 10.92
N ASN A 246 7.16 12.44 10.78
CA ASN A 246 7.30 11.19 11.54
C ASN A 246 6.98 10.00 10.61
N PRO A 247 7.32 8.75 11.01
CA PRO A 247 7.06 7.57 10.18
C PRO A 247 5.60 7.35 9.77
N GLY A 248 4.65 7.94 10.47
CA GLY A 248 3.22 7.88 10.15
C GLY A 248 2.86 8.45 8.77
N PHE A 249 3.66 9.40 8.23
CA PHE A 249 3.48 9.94 6.87
C PHE A 249 3.51 8.87 5.78
N ALA A 250 4.09 7.70 6.04
CA ALA A 250 4.01 6.55 5.13
C ALA A 250 2.57 6.17 4.78
N GLY A 251 1.61 6.43 5.68
CA GLY A 251 0.18 6.18 5.46
C GLY A 251 -0.42 6.98 4.30
N LEU A 252 0.23 8.06 3.84
CA LEU A 252 -0.20 8.84 2.67
C LEU A 252 0.29 8.26 1.34
N THR A 253 1.33 7.44 1.30
CA THR A 253 2.04 7.09 0.07
C THR A 253 1.29 6.09 -0.82
N PHE A 254 1.18 4.84 -0.37
CA PHE A 254 0.51 3.80 -1.15
C PHE A 254 -0.98 4.08 -1.40
N PRO A 255 -1.77 4.57 -0.43
CA PRO A 255 -3.18 4.88 -0.67
C PRO A 255 -3.39 5.90 -1.79
N MET A 256 -2.59 6.95 -1.82
CA MET A 256 -2.67 7.95 -2.89
C MET A 256 -2.25 7.36 -4.25
N ALA A 257 -1.20 6.54 -4.29
CA ALA A 257 -0.73 5.92 -5.53
C ALA A 257 -1.76 4.93 -6.11
N ILE A 258 -2.37 4.07 -5.29
CA ILE A 258 -3.39 3.12 -5.76
C ILE A 258 -4.71 3.83 -6.12
N GLY A 259 -4.99 4.99 -5.51
CA GLY A 259 -6.10 5.86 -5.87
C GLY A 259 -6.02 6.35 -7.32
N ILE A 260 -4.80 6.71 -7.80
CA ILE A 260 -4.57 7.05 -9.21
C ILE A 260 -4.94 5.88 -10.13
N VAL A 261 -4.44 4.68 -9.80
CA VAL A 261 -4.71 3.48 -10.60
C VAL A 261 -6.20 3.18 -10.64
N ALA A 262 -6.91 3.33 -9.52
CA ALA A 262 -8.35 3.16 -9.44
C ALA A 262 -9.11 4.17 -10.32
N SER A 263 -8.76 5.45 -10.27
CA SER A 263 -9.38 6.49 -11.11
C SER A 263 -9.07 6.27 -12.59
N THR A 264 -7.85 5.88 -12.94
CA THR A 264 -7.47 5.56 -14.33
C THR A 264 -8.27 4.37 -14.87
N LYS A 265 -8.41 3.31 -14.08
CA LYS A 265 -9.22 2.12 -14.45
C LYS A 265 -10.71 2.46 -14.56
N MET A 266 -11.22 3.30 -13.66
CA MET A 266 -12.62 3.75 -13.72
C MET A 266 -12.89 4.59 -14.97
N SER A 267 -11.98 5.51 -15.32
CA SER A 267 -12.08 6.30 -16.56
C SER A 267 -12.15 5.38 -17.79
N ALA A 268 -11.23 4.42 -17.89
CA ALA A 268 -11.21 3.46 -18.99
C ALA A 268 -12.52 2.62 -19.05
N PHE A 269 -13.03 2.21 -17.89
CA PHE A 269 -14.29 1.47 -17.81
C PHE A 269 -15.48 2.32 -18.30
N LEU A 270 -15.58 3.59 -17.90
CA LEU A 270 -16.64 4.50 -18.33
C LEU A 270 -16.63 4.73 -19.84
N ILE A 271 -15.45 4.99 -20.41
CA ILE A 271 -15.26 5.19 -21.86
C ILE A 271 -15.68 3.92 -22.61
N ALA A 272 -15.26 2.74 -22.15
CA ALA A 272 -15.64 1.46 -22.75
C ALA A 272 -17.16 1.17 -22.67
N GLN A 273 -17.88 1.82 -21.74
CA GLN A 273 -19.35 1.75 -21.65
C GLN A 273 -20.08 2.86 -22.46
N GLY A 274 -19.37 3.62 -23.29
CA GLY A 274 -19.92 4.72 -24.07
C GLY A 274 -20.13 6.04 -23.30
N ASN A 275 -19.60 6.15 -22.08
CA ASN A 275 -19.76 7.30 -21.20
C ASN A 275 -18.52 8.21 -21.26
N GLU A 276 -18.20 8.71 -22.46
CA GLU A 276 -16.96 9.45 -22.74
C GLU A 276 -16.80 10.70 -21.88
N SER A 277 -17.88 11.49 -21.70
CA SER A 277 -17.83 12.73 -20.91
C SER A 277 -17.43 12.48 -19.45
N PHE A 278 -18.09 11.53 -18.79
CA PHE A 278 -17.73 11.17 -17.41
C PHE A 278 -16.37 10.47 -17.34
N GLY A 279 -16.03 9.64 -18.32
CA GLY A 279 -14.71 9.04 -18.41
C GLY A 279 -13.60 10.06 -18.50
N SER A 280 -13.77 11.13 -19.28
CA SER A 280 -12.81 12.23 -19.40
C SER A 280 -12.67 12.98 -18.08
N ILE A 281 -13.76 13.31 -17.38
CA ILE A 281 -13.72 13.97 -16.07
C ILE A 281 -12.91 13.12 -15.08
N VAL A 282 -13.15 11.81 -15.01
CA VAL A 282 -12.41 10.91 -14.11
C VAL A 282 -10.93 10.83 -14.51
N LYS A 283 -10.60 10.93 -15.80
CA LYS A 283 -9.22 11.00 -16.28
C LYS A 283 -8.51 12.26 -15.78
N GLU A 284 -9.17 13.43 -15.84
CA GLU A 284 -8.63 14.68 -15.29
C GLU A 284 -8.40 14.57 -13.79
N ILE A 285 -9.32 13.96 -13.04
CA ILE A 285 -9.14 13.69 -11.61
C ILE A 285 -7.89 12.82 -11.38
N SER A 286 -7.68 11.76 -12.19
CA SER A 286 -6.47 10.94 -12.06
C SER A 286 -5.19 11.74 -12.35
N GLY A 287 -5.23 12.65 -13.29
CA GLY A 287 -4.14 13.58 -13.59
C GLY A 287 -3.77 14.45 -12.38
N ILE A 288 -4.78 15.07 -11.75
CA ILE A 288 -4.58 15.87 -10.52
C ILE A 288 -3.99 14.98 -9.39
N GLN A 289 -4.51 13.77 -9.23
CA GLN A 289 -4.00 12.81 -8.24
C GLN A 289 -2.51 12.50 -8.47
N ILE A 290 -2.02 12.39 -9.72
CA ILE A 290 -0.61 12.14 -10.03
C ILE A 290 0.27 13.26 -9.44
N TYR A 291 -0.06 14.52 -9.66
CA TYR A 291 0.73 15.67 -9.16
C TYR A 291 0.78 15.67 -7.63
N ILE A 292 -0.38 15.57 -6.99
CA ILE A 292 -0.47 15.57 -5.53
C ILE A 292 0.32 14.38 -4.94
N THR A 293 0.13 13.18 -5.49
CA THR A 293 0.79 11.96 -5.01
C THR A 293 2.30 12.03 -5.19
N THR A 294 2.76 12.57 -6.31
CA THR A 294 4.20 12.74 -6.58
C THR A 294 4.84 13.66 -5.54
N ALA A 295 4.20 14.80 -5.25
CA ALA A 295 4.68 15.73 -4.24
C ALA A 295 4.73 15.05 -2.84
N ILE A 296 3.69 14.30 -2.47
CA ILE A 296 3.61 13.60 -1.19
C ILE A 296 4.70 12.52 -1.08
N ILE A 297 4.82 11.63 -2.07
CA ILE A 297 5.79 10.54 -2.05
C ILE A 297 7.21 11.11 -2.08
N GLY A 298 7.48 12.13 -2.89
CA GLY A 298 8.76 12.81 -2.92
C GLY A 298 9.13 13.41 -1.56
N PHE A 299 8.18 14.11 -0.91
CA PHE A 299 8.36 14.63 0.44
C PHE A 299 8.66 13.53 1.47
N VAL A 300 7.92 12.43 1.44
CA VAL A 300 8.09 11.33 2.39
C VAL A 300 9.43 10.62 2.18
N LEU A 301 9.79 10.31 0.94
CA LEU A 301 11.08 9.67 0.61
C LEU A 301 12.27 10.57 1.00
N TYR A 302 12.20 11.87 0.69
CA TYR A 302 13.24 12.83 1.09
C TYR A 302 13.46 12.85 2.61
N ASN A 303 12.36 12.89 3.38
CA ASN A 303 12.47 12.95 4.84
C ASN A 303 12.95 11.62 5.44
N PHE A 304 12.57 10.47 4.88
CA PHE A 304 13.14 9.19 5.29
C PHE A 304 14.64 9.11 4.98
N ALA A 305 15.07 9.54 3.79
CA ALA A 305 16.48 9.59 3.44
C ALA A 305 17.25 10.50 4.42
N ARG A 306 16.73 11.69 4.72
CA ARG A 306 17.31 12.61 5.71
C ARG A 306 17.40 11.99 7.10
N MET A 307 16.37 11.27 7.53
CA MET A 307 16.33 10.59 8.83
C MET A 307 17.40 9.48 8.90
N LEU A 308 17.54 8.67 7.85
CA LEU A 308 18.58 7.64 7.77
C LEU A 308 19.98 8.27 7.81
N VAL A 309 20.25 9.30 7.01
CA VAL A 309 21.54 10.00 6.99
C VAL A 309 21.89 10.58 8.37
N ARG A 310 20.92 11.18 9.07
CA ARG A 310 21.14 11.71 10.43
C ARG A 310 21.44 10.60 11.44
N SER A 311 20.72 9.48 11.38
CA SER A 311 21.00 8.30 12.21
C SER A 311 22.40 7.75 11.95
N TYR A 312 22.92 7.87 10.73
CA TYR A 312 24.29 7.50 10.39
C TYR A 312 25.34 8.43 11.00
N LYS A 313 25.08 9.74 11.06
CA LYS A 313 26.05 10.74 11.59
C LYS A 313 26.11 10.74 13.12
N ASN A 314 24.99 10.47 13.80
CA ASN A 314 24.95 10.55 15.27
C ASN A 314 25.47 9.28 15.96
N ASN A 315 25.72 8.20 15.24
CA ASN A 315 26.21 6.91 15.75
C ASN A 315 27.61 6.56 15.24
N GLY A 316 28.32 7.48 14.61
CA GLY A 316 29.73 7.42 14.22
C GLY A 316 30.54 8.39 15.01
#